data_751c890b7dd67792e65d8789471c1929
#
_entry.id   751c890b7dd67792e65d8789471c1929
#
_cell.length_a   1.000
_cell.length_b   1.000
_cell.length_c   1.000
_cell.angle_alpha   90.00
_cell.angle_beta   90.00
_cell.angle_gamma   90.00
#
_symmetry.space_group_name_H-M   'P 1'
#
loop_
_entity.id
_entity.type
_entity.pdbx_description
1 polymer ?
#
loop_
_entity_poly.entity_id
_entity_poly.type
_entity_poly.pdbx_seq_one_letter_code
_entity_poly.pdbx_strand_id
1 'polypeptide(L)'
;PRERPLVYVGMGSSGSADILAQVLRQLSDAPVDVLVGGGVQLSNAQTRLLGDNVHFAGTVPAHLLAGHIDASITHGGEGTVQTACLAGVPFAGIAMQAEQSWNIEECVRYGNALRFTKNDVRRGSVRDILDRLLSDQGMRARARQLGEAMRTMDGAALAVEKIEDYLRSPK
;
A
#
# COMPACT_ATOMS: atom_id res chain seq x y z
N PRO A 1 -7.27 -16.27 15.06
CA PRO A 1 -6.21 -15.26 14.99
C PRO A 1 -5.12 -15.77 14.06
N ARG A 2 -4.58 -14.92 13.19
CA ARG A 2 -3.42 -15.28 12.35
C ARG A 2 -2.19 -15.36 13.24
N GLU A 3 -1.32 -16.31 12.95
CA GLU A 3 -0.06 -16.47 13.69
C GLU A 3 0.97 -15.43 13.27
N ARG A 4 0.87 -14.89 12.01
CA ARG A 4 1.80 -13.91 11.44
C ARG A 4 1.04 -12.68 10.94
N PRO A 5 1.68 -11.49 10.96
CA PRO A 5 1.14 -10.32 10.27
C PRO A 5 0.98 -10.58 8.77
N LEU A 6 -0.06 -10.04 8.15
CA LEU A 6 -0.28 -10.10 6.71
C LEU A 6 0.07 -8.76 6.07
N VAL A 7 1.00 -8.78 5.13
CA VAL A 7 1.46 -7.62 4.39
C VAL A 7 0.96 -7.67 2.96
N TYR A 8 0.20 -6.65 2.54
CA TYR A 8 -0.21 -6.53 1.15
C TYR A 8 0.85 -5.84 0.31
N VAL A 9 1.24 -6.43 -0.82
CA VAL A 9 2.17 -5.82 -1.77
C VAL A 9 1.46 -5.61 -3.10
N GLY A 10 1.26 -4.33 -3.47
CA GLY A 10 0.56 -3.95 -4.69
C GLY A 10 1.32 -2.92 -5.52
N MET A 11 1.87 -3.33 -6.67
CA MET A 11 2.62 -2.43 -7.56
C MET A 11 1.77 -1.86 -8.72
N GLY A 12 0.45 -2.11 -8.73
CA GLY A 12 -0.45 -1.62 -9.76
C GLY A 12 -0.06 -2.10 -11.17
N SER A 13 -0.57 -1.40 -12.19
CA SER A 13 -0.25 -1.69 -13.60
C SER A 13 1.02 -0.99 -14.09
N SER A 14 1.45 0.08 -13.42
CA SER A 14 2.65 0.87 -13.76
C SER A 14 3.89 0.49 -12.95
N GLY A 15 3.81 -0.58 -12.16
CA GLY A 15 4.92 -1.09 -11.37
C GLY A 15 5.99 -1.80 -12.22
N SER A 16 7.16 -1.97 -11.61
CA SER A 16 8.28 -2.70 -12.22
C SER A 16 8.35 -4.13 -11.67
N ALA A 17 8.35 -5.14 -12.56
CA ALA A 17 8.51 -6.53 -12.18
C ALA A 17 9.84 -6.79 -11.44
N ASP A 18 10.93 -6.12 -11.86
CA ASP A 18 12.23 -6.27 -11.21
C ASP A 18 12.24 -5.69 -9.80
N ILE A 19 11.59 -4.56 -9.58
CA ILE A 19 11.45 -3.97 -8.25
C ILE A 19 10.57 -4.85 -7.37
N LEU A 20 9.44 -5.31 -7.90
CA LEU A 20 8.57 -6.25 -7.18
C LEU A 20 9.33 -7.51 -6.77
N ALA A 21 10.05 -8.15 -7.69
CA ALA A 21 10.83 -9.34 -7.40
C ALA A 21 11.89 -9.11 -6.31
N GLN A 22 12.56 -7.95 -6.32
CA GLN A 22 13.56 -7.61 -5.32
C GLN A 22 12.92 -7.33 -3.95
N VAL A 23 11.78 -6.65 -3.90
CA VAL A 23 11.01 -6.42 -2.67
C VAL A 23 10.56 -7.76 -2.09
N LEU A 24 9.93 -8.63 -2.90
CA LEU A 24 9.43 -9.92 -2.43
C LEU A 24 10.54 -10.87 -1.96
N ARG A 25 11.70 -10.86 -2.60
CA ARG A 25 12.87 -11.64 -2.12
C ARG A 25 13.31 -11.22 -0.72
N GLN A 26 13.32 -9.92 -0.43
CA GLN A 26 13.68 -9.43 0.91
C GLN A 26 12.62 -9.73 1.97
N LEU A 27 11.37 -10.00 1.55
CA LEU A 27 10.28 -10.39 2.43
C LEU A 27 10.12 -11.91 2.56
N SER A 28 10.77 -12.70 1.71
CA SER A 28 10.58 -14.18 1.64
C SER A 28 10.93 -14.90 2.94
N ASP A 29 11.91 -14.40 3.71
CA ASP A 29 12.31 -14.98 5.00
C ASP A 29 11.80 -14.16 6.20
N ALA A 30 10.85 -13.24 5.95
CA ALA A 30 10.25 -12.43 7.00
C ALA A 30 9.23 -13.25 7.83
N PRO A 31 9.09 -12.97 9.13
CA PRO A 31 8.04 -13.61 9.96
C PRO A 31 6.67 -12.98 9.69
N VAL A 32 6.32 -12.83 8.44
CA VAL A 32 5.04 -12.29 7.94
C VAL A 32 4.54 -13.14 6.78
N ASP A 33 3.25 -13.11 6.53
CA ASP A 33 2.69 -13.58 5.27
C ASP A 33 2.57 -12.40 4.30
N VAL A 34 2.87 -12.64 3.04
CA VAL A 34 2.87 -11.60 1.99
C VAL A 34 1.80 -11.94 0.97
N LEU A 35 0.81 -11.07 0.83
CA LEU A 35 -0.23 -11.15 -0.20
C LEU A 35 0.11 -10.22 -1.36
N VAL A 36 0.42 -10.79 -2.52
CA VAL A 36 0.75 -10.00 -3.72
C VAL A 36 -0.50 -9.83 -4.57
N GLY A 37 -0.89 -8.56 -4.78
CA GLY A 37 -2.02 -8.21 -5.65
C GLY A 37 -1.60 -7.29 -6.80
N GLY A 38 -2.39 -7.29 -7.87
CA GLY A 38 -2.24 -6.36 -8.99
C GLY A 38 -1.74 -6.98 -10.28
N GLY A 39 -1.52 -6.12 -11.29
CA GLY A 39 -1.26 -6.52 -12.68
C GLY A 39 0.19 -6.82 -13.03
N VAL A 40 1.15 -6.57 -12.14
CA VAL A 40 2.56 -6.87 -12.42
C VAL A 40 2.81 -8.36 -12.27
N GLN A 41 3.22 -8.99 -13.36
CA GLN A 41 3.54 -10.42 -13.40
C GLN A 41 5.04 -10.65 -13.29
N LEU A 42 5.43 -11.62 -12.47
CA LEU A 42 6.80 -12.11 -12.38
C LEU A 42 7.00 -13.26 -13.35
N SER A 43 8.22 -13.40 -13.85
CA SER A 43 8.62 -14.60 -14.59
C SER A 43 8.67 -15.82 -13.66
N ASN A 44 8.57 -17.02 -14.23
CA ASN A 44 8.72 -18.28 -13.48
C ASN A 44 10.07 -18.35 -12.74
N ALA A 45 11.14 -17.79 -13.33
CA ALA A 45 12.45 -17.76 -12.69
C ALA A 45 12.47 -16.87 -11.45
N GLN A 46 11.80 -15.71 -11.48
CA GLN A 46 11.69 -14.82 -10.33
C GLN A 46 10.82 -15.44 -9.23
N THR A 47 9.68 -16.05 -9.58
CA THR A 47 8.77 -16.68 -8.63
C THR A 47 9.41 -17.85 -7.86
N ARG A 48 10.24 -18.67 -8.53
CA ARG A 48 10.96 -19.80 -7.89
C ARG A 48 11.96 -19.39 -6.80
N LEU A 49 12.32 -18.12 -6.73
CA LEU A 49 13.26 -17.57 -5.74
C LEU A 49 12.55 -16.97 -4.52
N LEU A 50 11.24 -17.10 -4.44
CA LEU A 50 10.44 -16.58 -3.35
C LEU A 50 10.18 -17.66 -2.30
N GLY A 51 10.01 -17.21 -1.05
CA GLY A 51 9.67 -18.08 0.08
C GLY A 51 8.19 -18.51 0.07
N ASP A 52 7.89 -19.54 0.83
CA ASP A 52 6.54 -20.11 0.96
C ASP A 52 5.52 -19.15 1.61
N ASN A 53 6.01 -18.08 2.26
CA ASN A 53 5.19 -17.03 2.85
C ASN A 53 4.67 -16.00 1.83
N VAL A 54 5.00 -16.12 0.54
CA VAL A 54 4.59 -15.20 -0.54
C VAL A 54 3.47 -15.82 -1.36
N HIS A 55 2.29 -15.19 -1.31
CA HIS A 55 1.07 -15.69 -1.96
C HIS A 55 0.57 -14.70 -3.03
N PHE A 56 0.31 -15.18 -4.24
CA PHE A 56 -0.22 -14.37 -5.33
C PHE A 56 -1.73 -14.51 -5.43
N ALA A 57 -2.45 -13.39 -5.31
CA ALA A 57 -3.91 -13.36 -5.31
C ALA A 57 -4.53 -12.72 -6.58
N GLY A 58 -3.71 -12.32 -7.55
CA GLY A 58 -4.20 -11.58 -8.72
C GLY A 58 -4.85 -10.25 -8.34
N THR A 59 -6.01 -9.93 -8.93
CA THR A 59 -6.73 -8.70 -8.59
C THR A 59 -7.49 -8.89 -7.29
N VAL A 60 -7.10 -8.14 -6.27
CA VAL A 60 -7.75 -8.15 -4.95
C VAL A 60 -8.64 -6.92 -4.83
N PRO A 61 -9.92 -7.07 -4.50
CA PRO A 61 -10.80 -5.94 -4.22
C PRO A 61 -10.33 -5.18 -2.97
N ALA A 62 -9.96 -3.91 -3.15
CA ALA A 62 -9.36 -3.08 -2.10
C ALA A 62 -10.19 -3.01 -0.81
N HIS A 63 -11.52 -2.94 -0.95
CA HIS A 63 -12.46 -2.84 0.17
C HIS A 63 -12.49 -4.09 1.05
N LEU A 64 -12.05 -5.25 0.53
CA LEU A 64 -11.98 -6.50 1.29
C LEU A 64 -10.69 -6.62 2.11
N LEU A 65 -9.73 -5.73 1.95
CA LEU A 65 -8.48 -5.78 2.71
C LEU A 65 -8.58 -5.15 4.10
N ALA A 66 -9.59 -4.30 4.33
CA ALA A 66 -9.80 -3.67 5.64
C ALA A 66 -10.01 -4.72 6.74
N GLY A 67 -9.24 -4.60 7.82
CA GLY A 67 -9.26 -5.56 8.94
C GLY A 67 -8.54 -6.90 8.67
N HIS A 68 -8.02 -7.11 7.45
CA HIS A 68 -7.34 -8.35 7.07
C HIS A 68 -5.83 -8.20 6.89
N ILE A 69 -5.32 -7.00 6.66
CA ILE A 69 -3.88 -6.74 6.50
C ILE A 69 -3.36 -5.90 7.66
N ASP A 70 -2.05 -5.96 7.92
CA ASP A 70 -1.37 -5.24 8.99
C ASP A 70 -0.49 -4.10 8.47
N ALA A 71 -0.04 -4.19 7.23
CA ALA A 71 0.73 -3.17 6.53
C ALA A 71 0.60 -3.33 5.01
N SER A 72 1.01 -2.32 4.24
CA SER A 72 1.06 -2.39 2.79
C SER A 72 2.38 -1.86 2.21
N ILE A 73 2.79 -2.39 1.07
CA ILE A 73 3.89 -1.86 0.25
C ILE A 73 3.34 -1.60 -1.16
N THR A 74 3.51 -0.38 -1.65
CA THR A 74 2.85 0.05 -2.90
C THR A 74 3.76 0.93 -3.76
N HIS A 75 3.41 1.05 -5.05
CA HIS A 75 4.07 2.00 -5.96
C HIS A 75 3.55 3.45 -5.81
N GLY A 76 2.53 3.69 -4.98
CA GLY A 76 2.00 5.04 -4.75
C GLY A 76 0.95 5.52 -5.74
N GLY A 77 0.46 4.66 -6.63
CA GLY A 77 -0.70 5.00 -7.46
C GLY A 77 -1.95 5.22 -6.61
N GLU A 78 -2.82 6.13 -7.04
CA GLU A 78 -4.01 6.57 -6.27
C GLU A 78 -4.80 5.39 -5.68
N GLY A 79 -5.20 4.41 -6.51
CA GLY A 79 -5.99 3.27 -6.06
C GLY A 79 -5.30 2.41 -5.00
N THR A 80 -3.97 2.25 -5.06
CA THR A 80 -3.22 1.46 -4.08
C THR A 80 -2.99 2.22 -2.78
N VAL A 81 -2.82 3.54 -2.84
CA VAL A 81 -2.76 4.42 -1.67
C VAL A 81 -4.12 4.45 -0.97
N GLN A 82 -5.21 4.64 -1.72
CA GLN A 82 -6.57 4.55 -1.18
C GLN A 82 -6.84 3.20 -0.52
N THR A 83 -6.38 2.10 -1.11
CA THR A 83 -6.50 0.76 -0.54
C THR A 83 -5.88 0.68 0.85
N ALA A 84 -4.64 1.14 1.02
CA ALA A 84 -3.95 1.14 2.31
C ALA A 84 -4.63 2.07 3.33
N CYS A 85 -5.04 3.26 2.88
CA CYS A 85 -5.74 4.23 3.74
C CYS A 85 -7.10 3.70 4.20
N LEU A 86 -7.93 3.15 3.31
CA LEU A 86 -9.21 2.53 3.66
C LEU A 86 -9.06 1.32 4.57
N ALA A 87 -8.01 0.53 4.37
CA ALA A 87 -7.70 -0.59 5.26
C ALA A 87 -7.29 -0.13 6.67
N GLY A 88 -6.91 1.14 6.83
CA GLY A 88 -6.49 1.70 8.11
C GLY A 88 -5.13 1.18 8.57
N VAL A 89 -4.26 0.83 7.62
CA VAL A 89 -2.92 0.30 7.90
C VAL A 89 -1.82 1.22 7.38
N PRO A 90 -0.65 1.27 8.03
CA PRO A 90 0.48 2.01 7.52
C PRO A 90 1.01 1.38 6.23
N PHE A 91 1.61 2.20 5.36
CA PHE A 91 2.21 1.69 4.14
C PHE A 91 3.58 2.29 3.84
N ALA A 92 4.36 1.59 3.01
CA ALA A 92 5.56 2.12 2.41
C ALA A 92 5.38 2.25 0.91
N GLY A 93 5.78 3.40 0.36
CA GLY A 93 5.64 3.72 -1.06
C GLY A 93 6.97 3.88 -1.79
N ILE A 94 7.05 3.30 -3.01
CA ILE A 94 8.16 3.47 -3.94
C ILE A 94 7.64 4.00 -5.28
N ALA A 95 7.79 5.29 -5.52
CA ALA A 95 7.28 5.93 -6.73
C ALA A 95 8.06 5.57 -7.98
N MET A 96 7.36 5.31 -9.07
CA MET A 96 7.90 5.16 -10.43
C MET A 96 7.62 6.39 -11.29
N GLN A 97 6.64 7.23 -10.89
CA GLN A 97 6.17 8.42 -11.60
C GLN A 97 5.98 9.58 -10.62
N ALA A 98 5.92 10.81 -11.13
CA ALA A 98 5.82 12.03 -10.32
C ALA A 98 4.53 12.08 -9.48
N GLU A 99 3.40 11.71 -10.06
CA GLU A 99 2.10 11.65 -9.38
C GLU A 99 2.15 10.68 -8.17
N GLN A 100 2.76 9.52 -8.35
CA GLN A 100 2.92 8.53 -7.27
C GLN A 100 3.78 9.06 -6.13
N SER A 101 4.85 9.82 -6.47
CA SER A 101 5.69 10.48 -5.46
C SER A 101 4.88 11.45 -4.64
N TRP A 102 4.03 12.25 -5.27
CA TRP A 102 3.18 13.21 -4.59
C TRP A 102 2.18 12.52 -3.65
N ASN A 103 1.48 11.50 -4.11
CA ASN A 103 0.55 10.74 -3.28
C ASN A 103 1.22 10.15 -2.03
N ILE A 104 2.43 9.58 -2.19
CA ILE A 104 3.21 9.04 -1.07
C ILE A 104 3.60 10.17 -0.10
N GLU A 105 4.11 11.30 -0.61
CA GLU A 105 4.56 12.41 0.23
C GLU A 105 3.43 13.00 1.08
N GLU A 106 2.21 13.10 0.56
CA GLU A 106 1.05 13.55 1.35
C GLU A 106 0.79 12.61 2.53
N CYS A 107 0.86 11.31 2.30
CA CYS A 107 0.69 10.33 3.37
C CYS A 107 1.86 10.31 4.36
N VAL A 108 3.09 10.53 3.90
CA VAL A 108 4.27 10.69 4.77
C VAL A 108 4.10 11.93 5.66
N ARG A 109 3.63 13.04 5.09
CA ARG A 109 3.37 14.29 5.83
C ARG A 109 2.25 14.12 6.86
N TYR A 110 1.21 13.37 6.52
CA TYR A 110 0.15 12.99 7.46
C TYR A 110 0.67 12.06 8.58
N GLY A 111 1.68 11.25 8.28
CA GLY A 111 2.37 10.36 9.21
C GLY A 111 1.83 8.93 9.26
N ASN A 112 1.13 8.48 8.22
CA ASN A 112 0.67 7.09 8.07
C ASN A 112 1.48 6.27 7.05
N ALA A 113 2.56 6.85 6.49
CA ALA A 113 3.35 6.19 5.47
C ALA A 113 4.86 6.43 5.61
N LEU A 114 5.64 5.58 4.94
CA LEU A 114 7.06 5.74 4.68
C LEU A 114 7.31 5.83 3.18
N ARG A 115 8.28 6.64 2.80
CA ARG A 115 8.82 6.63 1.45
C ARG A 115 10.10 5.82 1.42
N PHE A 116 10.30 5.03 0.37
CA PHE A 116 11.56 4.38 0.06
C PHE A 116 11.87 4.47 -1.44
N THR A 117 13.10 4.14 -1.82
CA THR A 117 13.64 4.35 -3.14
C THR A 117 14.17 3.05 -3.75
N LYS A 118 14.46 3.06 -5.05
CA LYS A 118 15.16 1.95 -5.72
C LYS A 118 16.54 1.66 -5.08
N ASN A 119 17.19 2.68 -4.52
CA ASN A 119 18.46 2.48 -3.80
C ASN A 119 18.27 1.74 -2.48
N ASP A 120 17.18 2.01 -1.77
CA ASP A 120 16.86 1.28 -0.53
C ASP A 120 16.58 -0.20 -0.84
N VAL A 121 15.87 -0.49 -1.94
CA VAL A 121 15.67 -1.87 -2.41
C VAL A 121 17.02 -2.55 -2.73
N ARG A 122 17.93 -1.86 -3.44
CA ARG A 122 19.25 -2.43 -3.77
C ARG A 122 20.13 -2.68 -2.54
N ARG A 123 19.99 -1.85 -1.49
CA ARG A 123 20.73 -1.97 -0.22
C ARG A 123 20.17 -3.01 0.73
N GLY A 124 19.02 -3.62 0.40
CA GLY A 124 18.39 -4.61 1.25
C GLY A 124 17.54 -4.03 2.39
N SER A 125 17.18 -2.76 2.33
CA SER A 125 16.50 -2.05 3.44
C SER A 125 14.98 -2.30 3.54
N VAL A 126 14.40 -3.14 2.67
CA VAL A 126 12.94 -3.41 2.69
C VAL A 126 12.51 -4.06 4.01
N ARG A 127 13.38 -4.86 4.61
CA ARG A 127 13.11 -5.49 5.90
C ARG A 127 12.99 -4.47 7.03
N ASP A 128 13.92 -3.53 7.12
CA ASP A 128 13.89 -2.46 8.13
C ASP A 128 12.66 -1.58 7.97
N ILE A 129 12.26 -1.33 6.71
CA ILE A 129 11.04 -0.59 6.40
C ILE A 129 9.80 -1.36 6.89
N LEU A 130 9.73 -2.66 6.63
CA LEU A 130 8.64 -3.50 7.11
C LEU A 130 8.56 -3.49 8.64
N ASP A 131 9.69 -3.67 9.33
CA ASP A 131 9.75 -3.67 10.78
C ASP A 131 9.24 -2.34 11.37
N ARG A 132 9.55 -1.21 10.75
CA ARG A 132 8.98 0.09 11.12
C ARG A 132 7.48 0.17 10.89
N LEU A 133 6.96 -0.30 9.74
CA LEU A 133 5.51 -0.32 9.49
C LEU A 133 4.75 -1.12 10.56
N LEU A 134 5.33 -2.23 11.01
CA LEU A 134 4.69 -3.11 11.98
C LEU A 134 4.87 -2.65 13.43
N SER A 135 5.95 -1.94 13.77
CA SER A 135 6.29 -1.56 15.15
C SER A 135 5.92 -0.12 15.54
N ASP A 136 5.88 0.83 14.57
CA ASP A 136 5.60 2.24 14.85
C ASP A 136 4.13 2.47 15.25
N GLN A 137 3.88 2.57 16.55
CA GLN A 137 2.54 2.74 17.10
C GLN A 137 1.89 4.08 16.71
N GLY A 138 2.70 5.14 16.57
CA GLY A 138 2.21 6.45 16.14
C GLY A 138 1.70 6.42 14.69
N MET A 139 2.47 5.82 13.79
CA MET A 139 2.09 5.63 12.38
C MET A 139 0.84 4.75 12.26
N ARG A 140 0.77 3.65 13.00
CA ARG A 140 -0.37 2.74 13.03
C ARG A 140 -1.64 3.41 13.56
N ALA A 141 -1.52 4.26 14.58
CA ALA A 141 -2.64 5.02 15.12
C ALA A 141 -3.20 6.02 14.09
N ARG A 142 -2.31 6.77 13.40
CA ARG A 142 -2.72 7.70 12.33
C ARG A 142 -3.36 6.98 11.16
N ALA A 143 -2.83 5.84 10.74
CA ALA A 143 -3.42 5.03 9.69
C ALA A 143 -4.84 4.56 10.05
N ARG A 144 -5.06 4.06 11.27
CA ARG A 144 -6.40 3.67 11.75
C ARG A 144 -7.37 4.85 11.75
N GLN A 145 -6.96 5.99 12.30
CA GLN A 145 -7.79 7.19 12.33
C GLN A 145 -8.21 7.65 10.92
N LEU A 146 -7.27 7.66 9.96
CA LEU A 146 -7.59 7.98 8.58
C LEU A 146 -8.57 6.97 7.96
N GLY A 147 -8.33 5.67 8.18
CA GLY A 147 -9.19 4.62 7.66
C GLY A 147 -10.61 4.68 8.21
N GLU A 148 -10.79 4.98 9.49
CA GLU A 148 -12.09 5.21 10.10
C GLU A 148 -12.80 6.40 9.46
N ALA A 149 -12.12 7.54 9.33
CA ALA A 149 -12.67 8.72 8.68
C ALA A 149 -13.09 8.44 7.22
N MET A 150 -12.23 7.77 6.45
CA MET A 150 -12.53 7.47 5.05
C MET A 150 -13.71 6.50 4.88
N ARG A 151 -13.87 5.51 5.76
CA ARG A 151 -14.99 4.55 5.70
C ARG A 151 -16.34 5.16 6.09
N THR A 152 -16.34 6.24 6.88
CA THR A 152 -17.57 6.95 7.27
C THR A 152 -17.99 8.02 6.28
N MET A 153 -17.13 8.39 5.32
CA MET A 153 -17.43 9.39 4.30
C MET A 153 -18.05 8.75 3.07
N ASP A 154 -19.23 9.22 2.69
CA ASP A 154 -19.79 8.95 1.36
C ASP A 154 -19.24 9.99 0.35
N GLY A 155 -18.10 9.66 -0.25
CA GLY A 155 -17.43 10.54 -1.20
C GLY A 155 -18.28 10.85 -2.44
N ALA A 156 -19.13 9.92 -2.87
CA ALA A 156 -20.02 10.14 -4.01
C ALA A 156 -21.12 11.16 -3.67
N ALA A 157 -21.77 11.00 -2.52
CA ALA A 157 -22.78 11.95 -2.06
C ALA A 157 -22.19 13.36 -1.86
N LEU A 158 -21.00 13.45 -1.25
CA LEU A 158 -20.31 14.73 -1.09
C LEU A 158 -19.93 15.39 -2.43
N ALA A 159 -19.51 14.60 -3.42
CA ALA A 159 -19.21 15.13 -4.75
C ALA A 159 -20.46 15.69 -5.42
N VAL A 160 -21.59 14.99 -5.34
CA VAL A 160 -22.89 15.48 -5.87
C VAL A 160 -23.29 16.78 -5.19
N GLU A 161 -23.24 16.84 -3.85
CA GLU A 161 -23.55 18.06 -3.10
C GLU A 161 -22.71 19.25 -3.58
N LYS A 162 -21.38 19.06 -3.71
CA LYS A 162 -20.47 20.13 -4.16
C LYS A 162 -20.75 20.59 -5.61
N ILE A 163 -21.09 19.66 -6.50
CA ILE A 163 -21.47 19.99 -7.88
C ILE A 163 -22.78 20.80 -7.89
N GLU A 164 -23.76 20.38 -7.13
CA GLU A 164 -25.04 21.11 -7.05
C GLU A 164 -24.86 22.51 -6.46
N ASP A 165 -24.07 22.66 -5.38
CA ASP A 165 -23.76 23.95 -4.78
C ASP A 165 -23.07 24.89 -5.78
N TYR A 166 -22.13 24.36 -6.56
CA TYR A 166 -21.44 25.13 -7.61
C TYR A 166 -22.42 25.59 -8.71
N LEU A 167 -23.34 24.73 -9.12
CA LEU A 167 -24.34 25.06 -10.15
C LEU A 167 -25.40 26.06 -9.68
N ARG A 168 -25.69 26.09 -8.35
CA ARG A 168 -26.64 27.05 -7.74
C ARG A 168 -26.01 28.39 -7.39
N SER A 169 -24.68 28.47 -7.32
CA SER A 169 -23.98 29.71 -6.99
C SER A 169 -24.09 30.72 -8.15
N PRO A 170 -24.57 31.93 -7.94
CA PRO A 170 -24.59 32.94 -8.98
C PRO A 170 -23.16 33.27 -9.43
N LYS A 171 -22.97 33.34 -10.75
CA LYS A 171 -21.70 33.76 -11.36
C LYS A 171 -21.50 35.27 -11.25
#